data_d334b461a5aff98a0a934dce4d5a4d6c
#
_entry.id   d334b461a5aff98a0a934dce4d5a4d6c
#
_cell.length_a   1.000
_cell.length_b   1.000
_cell.length_c   1.000
_cell.angle_alpha   90.00
_cell.angle_beta   90.00
_cell.angle_gamma   90.00
#
_symmetry.space_group_name_H-M   'P 1'
#
loop_
_entity.id
_entity.type
_entity.pdbx_description
1 polymer ?
#
loop_
_entity_poly.entity_id
_entity_poly.type
_entity_poly.pdbx_seq_one_letter_code
_entity_poly.pdbx_strand_id
1 'polypeptide(L)'
;MKKAAIYCRLSEEDKNKLCATDDSGSIQNQKAMLVQYAEEQGWEVYQIYSDDDYTGADRRRPQFKRLLKDAEQHKFDIILCKTQSRFTRELELVEKYIHGLFPIWGIRFVSIVDNADTDNKGNKKSRQINGLVNEWYLEDMSDNIRSVLTNRRVNGLHIGAFALYGYRKDPDRKGHLLIDEEAAAVVREVFNLFAQGYGKTSIARILNTRGIPNPTEYKRQHGLRYKQAVSKNSTLWKYFAIADMLENHKGYATSLVITFIGIEASDISA
;
A
#
# COMPACT_ATOMS: atom_id res chain seq x y z
N MET A 1 26.30 -31.56 -12.50
CA MET A 1 26.42 -30.17 -11.98
C MET A 1 25.12 -29.84 -11.31
N LYS A 2 25.11 -29.25 -10.10
CA LYS A 2 23.84 -28.91 -9.43
C LYS A 2 23.23 -27.69 -10.14
N LYS A 3 21.90 -27.66 -10.35
CA LYS A 3 21.16 -26.57 -10.97
C LYS A 3 20.57 -25.66 -9.92
N ALA A 4 20.80 -24.36 -10.06
CA ALA A 4 20.30 -23.32 -9.16
C ALA A 4 19.23 -22.46 -9.84
N ALA A 5 18.08 -22.33 -9.18
CA ALA A 5 17.05 -21.36 -9.52
C ALA A 5 17.27 -20.10 -8.67
N ILE A 6 17.37 -18.94 -9.30
CA ILE A 6 17.56 -17.67 -8.62
C ILE A 6 16.22 -16.99 -8.47
N TYR A 7 15.88 -16.51 -7.25
CA TYR A 7 14.68 -15.72 -7.02
C TYR A 7 15.03 -14.31 -6.53
N CYS A 8 14.49 -13.32 -7.26
CA CYS A 8 14.68 -11.91 -6.97
C CYS A 8 13.34 -11.21 -6.75
N ARG A 9 13.32 -10.24 -5.85
CA ARG A 9 12.13 -9.40 -5.60
C ARG A 9 12.53 -8.01 -5.12
N LEU A 10 11.82 -6.97 -5.61
CA LEU A 10 11.96 -5.61 -5.09
C LEU A 10 11.54 -5.53 -3.61
N SER A 11 12.16 -4.62 -2.87
CA SER A 11 11.72 -4.23 -1.54
C SER A 11 11.01 -2.88 -1.60
N GLU A 12 10.11 -2.63 -0.61
CA GLU A 12 9.50 -1.30 -0.45
C GLU A 12 10.53 -0.23 -0.09
N GLU A 13 11.63 -0.61 0.55
CA GLU A 13 12.77 0.27 0.84
C GLU A 13 13.46 0.73 -0.44
N ASP A 14 13.52 -0.13 -1.47
CA ASP A 14 14.08 0.20 -2.77
C ASP A 14 13.16 1.15 -3.57
N LYS A 15 11.84 1.14 -3.31
CA LYS A 15 10.85 2.04 -3.96
C LYS A 15 10.90 3.49 -3.47
N ASN A 16 11.43 3.74 -2.29
CA ASN A 16 11.56 5.08 -1.70
C ASN A 16 12.80 5.84 -2.16
N LYS A 17 13.69 5.22 -2.94
CA LYS A 17 14.81 5.91 -3.61
C LYS A 17 14.28 6.62 -4.84
N LEU A 18 14.30 7.94 -4.79
CA LEU A 18 13.61 8.94 -5.62
C LEU A 18 14.05 9.05 -7.10
N CYS A 19 14.68 8.05 -7.70
CA CYS A 19 15.01 8.04 -9.12
C CYS A 19 14.48 6.81 -9.83
N ALA A 20 13.67 7.00 -10.86
CA ALA A 20 13.14 5.93 -11.72
C ALA A 20 14.22 5.09 -12.41
N THR A 21 15.48 5.56 -12.44
CA THR A 21 16.65 4.86 -12.94
C THR A 21 17.31 3.92 -11.92
N ASP A 22 17.06 4.10 -10.61
CA ASP A 22 17.66 3.29 -9.53
C ASP A 22 16.88 1.99 -9.24
N ASP A 23 15.58 1.92 -9.56
CA ASP A 23 14.75 0.74 -9.30
C ASP A 23 15.18 -0.47 -10.15
N SER A 24 15.53 -0.23 -11.41
CA SER A 24 16.10 -1.27 -12.28
C SER A 24 17.51 -1.70 -11.82
N GLY A 25 18.28 -0.77 -11.22
CA GLY A 25 19.62 -1.04 -10.71
C GLY A 25 19.61 -2.00 -9.51
N SER A 26 18.65 -1.90 -8.58
CA SER A 26 18.60 -2.75 -7.39
C SER A 26 18.35 -4.22 -7.72
N ILE A 27 17.43 -4.53 -8.65
CA ILE A 27 17.19 -5.91 -9.08
C ILE A 27 18.34 -6.45 -9.94
N GLN A 28 18.88 -5.63 -10.83
CA GLN A 28 20.02 -6.03 -11.63
C GLN A 28 21.24 -6.34 -10.77
N ASN A 29 21.52 -5.53 -9.74
CA ASN A 29 22.56 -5.80 -8.76
C ASN A 29 22.30 -7.08 -7.98
N GLN A 30 21.03 -7.35 -7.59
CA GLN A 30 20.68 -8.62 -6.94
C GLN A 30 20.93 -9.81 -7.87
N LYS A 31 20.50 -9.72 -9.14
CA LYS A 31 20.71 -10.77 -10.15
C LYS A 31 22.21 -11.03 -10.37
N ALA A 32 22.99 -9.98 -10.57
CA ALA A 32 24.43 -10.09 -10.81
C ALA A 32 25.14 -10.77 -9.64
N MET A 33 24.85 -10.33 -8.39
CA MET A 33 25.43 -10.93 -7.17
C MET A 33 25.07 -12.41 -7.02
N LEU A 34 23.81 -12.77 -7.31
CA LEU A 34 23.34 -14.15 -7.16
C LEU A 34 23.90 -15.08 -8.25
N VAL A 35 24.05 -14.58 -9.49
CA VAL A 35 24.69 -15.31 -10.59
C VAL A 35 26.16 -15.54 -10.27
N GLN A 36 26.88 -14.49 -9.87
CA GLN A 36 28.30 -14.63 -9.48
C GLN A 36 28.47 -15.66 -8.35
N TYR A 37 27.63 -15.60 -7.32
CA TYR A 37 27.69 -16.58 -6.22
C TYR A 37 27.42 -18.00 -6.72
N ALA A 38 26.46 -18.21 -7.62
CA ALA A 38 26.21 -19.54 -8.20
C ALA A 38 27.41 -20.06 -8.98
N GLU A 39 28.08 -19.21 -9.76
CA GLU A 39 29.30 -19.53 -10.52
C GLU A 39 30.46 -19.89 -9.57
N GLU A 40 30.69 -19.11 -8.51
CA GLU A 40 31.71 -19.36 -7.50
C GLU A 40 31.50 -20.72 -6.80
N GLN A 41 30.23 -21.15 -6.61
CA GLN A 41 29.88 -22.43 -6.06
C GLN A 41 29.89 -23.59 -7.08
N GLY A 42 30.15 -23.30 -8.35
CA GLY A 42 30.14 -24.27 -9.45
C GLY A 42 28.74 -24.79 -9.78
N TRP A 43 27.69 -23.97 -9.57
CA TRP A 43 26.30 -24.32 -9.91
C TRP A 43 25.91 -23.76 -11.27
N GLU A 44 25.13 -24.53 -12.03
CA GLU A 44 24.51 -24.08 -13.25
C GLU A 44 23.25 -23.28 -12.93
N VAL A 45 23.14 -22.05 -13.45
CA VAL A 45 21.93 -21.24 -13.30
C VAL A 45 20.84 -21.78 -14.23
N TYR A 46 19.85 -22.45 -13.66
CA TYR A 46 18.71 -22.99 -14.41
C TYR A 46 17.81 -21.88 -14.95
N GLN A 47 17.35 -20.97 -14.08
CA GLN A 47 16.48 -19.83 -14.43
C GLN A 47 16.49 -18.78 -13.32
N ILE A 48 16.27 -17.51 -13.74
CA ILE A 48 16.03 -16.38 -12.83
C ILE A 48 14.54 -16.06 -12.82
N TYR A 49 13.93 -16.11 -11.62
CA TYR A 49 12.54 -15.77 -11.37
C TYR A 49 12.52 -14.40 -10.70
N SER A 50 11.82 -13.43 -11.29
CA SER A 50 11.81 -12.04 -10.80
C SER A 50 10.39 -11.52 -10.71
N ASP A 51 9.98 -11.09 -9.51
CA ASP A 51 8.70 -10.43 -9.24
C ASP A 51 8.98 -8.94 -8.94
N ASP A 52 9.14 -8.13 -9.98
CA ASP A 52 9.61 -6.76 -9.89
C ASP A 52 8.52 -5.79 -9.38
N ASP A 53 7.25 -6.08 -9.67
CA ASP A 53 6.12 -5.20 -9.35
C ASP A 53 5.34 -5.60 -8.09
N TYR A 54 5.80 -6.63 -7.35
CA TYR A 54 5.05 -7.20 -6.24
C TYR A 54 5.74 -7.00 -4.89
N THR A 55 5.00 -6.49 -3.91
CA THR A 55 5.46 -6.38 -2.52
C THR A 55 5.49 -7.73 -1.81
N GLY A 56 6.23 -7.84 -0.69
CA GLY A 56 6.33 -9.09 0.07
C GLY A 56 5.01 -9.62 0.63
N ALA A 57 4.01 -8.74 0.75
CA ALA A 57 2.66 -9.07 1.20
C ALA A 57 1.69 -9.37 0.05
N ASP A 58 2.08 -9.17 -1.23
CA ASP A 58 1.22 -9.47 -2.36
C ASP A 58 1.26 -10.96 -2.70
N ARG A 59 0.14 -11.64 -2.47
CA ARG A 59 -0.03 -13.09 -2.76
C ARG A 59 -0.07 -13.42 -4.25
N ARG A 60 -0.09 -12.42 -5.15
CA ARG A 60 -0.20 -12.63 -6.60
C ARG A 60 1.10 -12.97 -7.30
N ARG A 61 2.26 -12.94 -6.66
CA ARG A 61 3.61 -13.20 -7.16
C ARG A 61 3.67 -14.34 -8.19
N PRO A 62 3.56 -14.07 -9.50
CA PRO A 62 3.44 -15.11 -10.53
C PRO A 62 4.72 -15.91 -10.70
N GLN A 63 5.89 -15.27 -10.63
CA GLN A 63 7.17 -15.95 -10.76
C GLN A 63 7.49 -16.79 -9.54
N PHE A 64 7.08 -16.35 -8.34
CA PHE A 64 7.17 -17.19 -7.13
C PHE A 64 6.35 -18.48 -7.27
N LYS A 65 5.12 -18.37 -7.73
CA LYS A 65 4.27 -19.55 -7.96
C LYS A 65 4.88 -20.51 -9.01
N ARG A 66 5.47 -19.93 -10.07
CA ARG A 66 6.16 -20.70 -11.09
C ARG A 66 7.39 -21.39 -10.53
N LEU A 67 8.21 -20.70 -9.75
CA LEU A 67 9.37 -21.25 -9.04
C LEU A 67 8.98 -22.48 -8.21
N LEU A 68 7.90 -22.36 -7.40
CA LEU A 68 7.43 -23.48 -6.56
C LEU A 68 6.95 -24.66 -7.37
N LYS A 69 6.23 -24.42 -8.48
CA LYS A 69 5.80 -25.50 -9.39
C LYS A 69 6.99 -26.20 -10.06
N ASP A 70 8.00 -25.44 -10.47
CA ASP A 70 9.20 -26.00 -11.09
C ASP A 70 10.07 -26.73 -10.06
N ALA A 71 10.07 -26.28 -8.79
CA ALA A 71 10.70 -27.01 -7.68
C ALA A 71 10.01 -28.36 -7.40
N GLU A 72 8.70 -28.40 -7.33
CA GLU A 72 7.91 -29.62 -7.19
C GLU A 72 8.16 -30.62 -8.33
N GLN A 73 8.45 -30.12 -9.53
CA GLN A 73 8.81 -30.91 -10.70
C GLN A 73 10.30 -31.30 -10.76
N HIS A 74 11.09 -31.02 -9.73
CA HIS A 74 12.53 -31.31 -9.64
C HIS A 74 13.37 -30.78 -10.83
N LYS A 75 13.03 -29.58 -11.37
CA LYS A 75 13.77 -29.01 -12.51
C LYS A 75 15.13 -28.44 -12.13
N PHE A 76 15.35 -28.21 -10.84
CA PHE A 76 16.59 -27.71 -10.26
C PHE A 76 16.78 -28.26 -8.84
N ASP A 77 17.98 -28.14 -8.30
CA ASP A 77 18.39 -28.70 -7.01
C ASP A 77 18.44 -27.63 -5.91
N ILE A 78 18.58 -26.35 -6.28
CA ILE A 78 18.88 -25.27 -5.37
C ILE A 78 17.97 -24.07 -5.67
N ILE A 79 17.43 -23.43 -4.60
CA ILE A 79 16.83 -22.10 -4.66
C ILE A 79 17.78 -21.14 -3.99
N LEU A 80 18.19 -20.09 -4.73
CA LEU A 80 19.13 -19.07 -4.29
C LEU A 80 18.46 -17.71 -4.22
N CYS A 81 18.56 -17.03 -3.06
CA CYS A 81 18.03 -15.72 -2.79
C CYS A 81 19.06 -14.81 -2.13
N LYS A 82 18.90 -13.49 -2.20
CA LYS A 82 19.72 -12.54 -1.45
C LYS A 82 19.51 -12.68 0.05
N THR A 83 18.23 -12.61 0.49
CA THR A 83 17.80 -12.76 1.88
C THR A 83 16.56 -13.66 1.93
N GLN A 84 16.32 -14.31 3.09
CA GLN A 84 15.10 -15.10 3.32
C GLN A 84 13.84 -14.24 3.17
N SER A 85 13.90 -12.97 3.58
CA SER A 85 12.80 -12.01 3.44
C SER A 85 12.46 -11.66 1.98
N ARG A 86 13.40 -11.87 1.02
CA ARG A 86 13.10 -11.75 -0.42
C ARG A 86 12.30 -12.95 -0.91
N PHE A 87 12.56 -14.14 -0.39
CA PHE A 87 11.75 -15.30 -0.68
C PHE A 87 10.35 -15.16 -0.07
N THR A 88 10.26 -14.99 1.25
CA THR A 88 9.02 -14.69 1.95
C THR A 88 9.28 -14.02 3.30
N ARG A 89 8.35 -13.17 3.75
CA ARG A 89 8.30 -12.59 5.10
C ARG A 89 7.32 -13.34 6.01
N GLU A 90 6.45 -14.18 5.43
CA GLU A 90 5.42 -14.93 6.15
C GLU A 90 6.07 -16.19 6.76
N LEU A 91 6.03 -16.30 8.10
CA LEU A 91 6.56 -17.45 8.82
C LEU A 91 5.90 -18.76 8.38
N GLU A 92 4.60 -18.73 8.11
CA GLU A 92 3.83 -19.87 7.58
C GLU A 92 4.46 -20.44 6.31
N LEU A 93 4.84 -19.55 5.37
CA LEU A 93 5.47 -19.99 4.10
C LEU A 93 6.92 -20.46 4.31
N VAL A 94 7.65 -19.90 5.29
CA VAL A 94 8.97 -20.37 5.66
C VAL A 94 8.89 -21.80 6.17
N GLU A 95 8.01 -22.07 7.14
CA GLU A 95 7.82 -23.40 7.70
C GLU A 95 7.31 -24.40 6.64
N LYS A 96 6.33 -24.00 5.84
CA LYS A 96 5.74 -24.84 4.81
C LYS A 96 6.75 -25.25 3.73
N TYR A 97 7.49 -24.28 3.19
CA TYR A 97 8.37 -24.55 2.03
C TYR A 97 9.80 -24.84 2.45
N ILE A 98 10.46 -23.95 3.21
CA ILE A 98 11.89 -24.09 3.49
C ILE A 98 12.16 -25.24 4.46
N HIS A 99 11.31 -25.41 5.48
CA HIS A 99 11.47 -26.46 6.48
C HIS A 99 10.65 -27.72 6.20
N GLY A 100 9.58 -27.62 5.42
CA GLY A 100 8.68 -28.73 5.09
C GLY A 100 8.95 -29.32 3.70
N LEU A 101 8.46 -28.67 2.65
CA LEU A 101 8.39 -29.25 1.31
C LEU A 101 9.76 -29.33 0.59
N PHE A 102 10.62 -28.32 0.72
CA PHE A 102 11.93 -28.35 0.04
C PHE A 102 12.80 -29.51 0.45
N PRO A 103 12.94 -29.89 1.75
CA PRO A 103 13.63 -31.10 2.13
C PRO A 103 13.03 -32.39 1.54
N ILE A 104 11.69 -32.45 1.44
CA ILE A 104 10.98 -33.59 0.84
C ILE A 104 11.25 -33.65 -0.67
N TRP A 105 11.28 -32.51 -1.34
CA TRP A 105 11.59 -32.41 -2.79
C TRP A 105 13.10 -32.49 -3.07
N GLY A 106 13.96 -32.63 -2.06
CA GLY A 106 15.42 -32.64 -2.23
C GLY A 106 15.98 -31.28 -2.70
N ILE A 107 15.24 -30.18 -2.48
CA ILE A 107 15.65 -28.82 -2.85
C ILE A 107 16.42 -28.18 -1.70
N ARG A 108 17.63 -27.72 -1.98
CA ARG A 108 18.43 -26.90 -1.07
C ARG A 108 18.03 -25.45 -1.18
N PHE A 109 17.71 -24.79 -0.07
CA PHE A 109 17.47 -23.35 -0.02
C PHE A 109 18.70 -22.65 0.53
N VAL A 110 19.18 -21.62 -0.18
CA VAL A 110 20.34 -20.81 0.19
C VAL A 110 20.00 -19.32 0.14
N SER A 111 20.29 -18.61 1.22
CA SER A 111 20.22 -17.15 1.32
C SER A 111 21.59 -16.61 1.68
N ILE A 112 22.13 -15.71 0.84
CA ILE A 112 23.54 -15.29 0.95
C ILE A 112 23.74 -14.39 2.16
N VAL A 113 22.94 -13.31 2.29
CA VAL A 113 23.14 -12.27 3.32
C VAL A 113 22.78 -12.79 4.71
N ASP A 114 21.74 -13.61 4.82
CA ASP A 114 21.31 -14.19 6.10
C ASP A 114 22.16 -15.41 6.48
N ASN A 115 23.09 -15.81 5.62
CA ASN A 115 23.89 -17.02 5.76
C ASN A 115 23.03 -18.26 6.08
N ALA A 116 21.82 -18.31 5.46
CA ALA A 116 20.85 -19.37 5.68
C ALA A 116 20.99 -20.44 4.59
N ASP A 117 21.26 -21.67 5.02
CA ASP A 117 21.48 -22.81 4.15
C ASP A 117 20.83 -24.07 4.74
N THR A 118 19.96 -24.73 3.96
CA THR A 118 19.23 -25.89 4.44
C THR A 118 20.11 -27.15 4.54
N ASP A 119 21.23 -27.22 3.82
CA ASP A 119 22.23 -28.33 3.97
C ASP A 119 22.95 -28.19 5.31
N ASN A 120 23.04 -27.02 5.89
CA ASN A 120 23.61 -26.83 7.21
C ASN A 120 22.55 -27.02 8.30
N LYS A 121 22.51 -28.21 8.90
CA LYS A 121 21.55 -28.56 9.97
C LYS A 121 21.63 -27.64 11.19
N GLY A 122 22.81 -27.06 11.49
CA GLY A 122 23.01 -26.10 12.58
C GLY A 122 22.23 -24.78 12.38
N ASN A 123 21.96 -24.38 11.14
CA ASN A 123 21.31 -23.11 10.81
C ASN A 123 19.77 -23.16 10.88
N LYS A 124 19.15 -24.31 11.21
CA LYS A 124 17.69 -24.39 11.29
C LYS A 124 17.10 -23.38 12.29
N LYS A 125 17.67 -23.32 13.50
CA LYS A 125 17.24 -22.37 14.55
C LYS A 125 17.42 -20.92 14.10
N SER A 126 18.55 -20.62 13.45
CA SER A 126 18.83 -19.28 12.92
C SER A 126 17.81 -18.86 11.86
N ARG A 127 17.45 -19.75 10.95
CA ARG A 127 16.41 -19.48 9.93
C ARG A 127 15.03 -19.25 10.54
N GLN A 128 14.68 -20.01 11.58
CA GLN A 128 13.41 -19.79 12.31
C GLN A 128 13.40 -18.45 13.04
N ILE A 129 14.51 -18.09 13.71
CA ILE A 129 14.65 -16.79 14.36
C ILE A 129 14.55 -15.65 13.34
N ASN A 130 15.20 -15.78 12.19
CA ASN A 130 15.10 -14.77 11.12
C ASN A 130 13.66 -14.62 10.60
N GLY A 131 12.91 -15.71 10.52
CA GLY A 131 11.47 -15.68 10.19
C GLY A 131 10.66 -14.90 11.22
N LEU A 132 10.85 -15.19 12.50
CA LEU A 132 10.18 -14.49 13.61
C LEU A 132 10.54 -13.00 13.66
N VAL A 133 11.83 -12.68 13.53
CA VAL A 133 12.29 -11.27 13.53
C VAL A 133 11.67 -10.49 12.38
N ASN A 134 11.55 -11.09 11.19
CA ASN A 134 10.89 -10.43 10.06
C ASN A 134 9.39 -10.20 10.31
N GLU A 135 8.70 -11.12 10.98
CA GLU A 135 7.28 -10.98 11.34
C GLU A 135 7.09 -9.87 12.40
N TRP A 136 7.86 -9.90 13.48
CA TRP A 136 7.84 -8.87 14.52
C TRP A 136 8.15 -7.48 13.97
N TYR A 137 9.10 -7.36 13.04
CA TYR A 137 9.40 -6.07 12.41
C TYR A 137 8.18 -5.48 11.67
N LEU A 138 7.37 -6.34 11.01
CA LEU A 138 6.15 -5.90 10.33
C LEU A 138 5.06 -5.47 11.34
N GLU A 139 4.91 -6.18 12.46
CA GLU A 139 3.99 -5.82 13.53
C GLU A 139 4.39 -4.50 14.17
N ASP A 140 5.64 -4.35 14.59
CA ASP A 140 6.18 -3.11 15.17
C ASP A 140 6.03 -1.93 14.22
N MET A 141 6.30 -2.11 12.92
CA MET A 141 6.10 -1.06 11.92
C MET A 141 4.62 -0.65 11.83
N SER A 142 3.70 -1.61 11.83
CA SER A 142 2.25 -1.35 11.81
C SER A 142 1.81 -0.56 13.03
N ASP A 143 2.27 -0.96 14.21
CA ASP A 143 1.91 -0.31 15.48
C ASP A 143 2.52 1.09 15.58
N ASN A 144 3.75 1.27 15.13
CA ASN A 144 4.37 2.59 15.05
C ASN A 144 3.59 3.52 14.11
N ILE A 145 3.18 3.05 12.92
CA ILE A 145 2.37 3.84 12.00
C ILE A 145 1.02 4.20 12.64
N ARG A 146 0.33 3.24 13.27
CA ARG A 146 -0.94 3.48 13.95
C ARG A 146 -0.79 4.51 15.08
N SER A 147 0.25 4.37 15.89
CA SER A 147 0.56 5.28 16.99
C SER A 147 0.78 6.71 16.48
N VAL A 148 1.61 6.88 15.43
CA VAL A 148 1.86 8.20 14.82
C VAL A 148 0.60 8.80 14.22
N LEU A 149 -0.22 8.00 13.52
CA LEU A 149 -1.49 8.48 12.96
C LEU A 149 -2.49 8.86 14.04
N THR A 150 -2.56 8.07 15.13
CA THR A 150 -3.42 8.37 16.28
C THR A 150 -2.98 9.66 16.97
N ASN A 151 -1.69 9.82 17.22
CA ASN A 151 -1.15 11.06 17.80
C ASN A 151 -1.47 12.28 16.93
N ARG A 152 -1.31 12.17 15.61
CA ARG A 152 -1.69 13.25 14.69
C ARG A 152 -3.18 13.58 14.77
N ARG A 153 -4.08 12.57 14.87
CA ARG A 153 -5.51 12.80 15.04
C ARG A 153 -5.83 13.52 16.33
N VAL A 154 -5.24 13.07 17.46
CA VAL A 154 -5.45 13.70 18.78
C VAL A 154 -5.01 15.16 18.75
N ASN A 155 -3.93 15.47 18.03
CA ASN A 155 -3.44 16.84 17.85
C ASN A 155 -4.20 17.63 16.76
N GLY A 156 -5.33 17.12 16.25
CA GLY A 156 -6.17 17.81 15.25
C GLY A 156 -5.56 17.90 13.86
N LEU A 157 -4.51 17.13 13.58
CA LEU A 157 -3.84 17.18 12.27
C LEU A 157 -4.55 16.28 11.26
N HIS A 158 -4.69 16.78 10.05
CA HIS A 158 -5.20 16.00 8.93
C HIS A 158 -4.21 14.92 8.50
N ILE A 159 -4.66 13.67 8.47
CA ILE A 159 -3.84 12.50 8.12
C ILE A 159 -4.12 11.95 6.73
N GLY A 160 -5.17 12.43 6.07
CA GLY A 160 -5.58 11.95 4.75
C GLY A 160 -4.60 12.32 3.64
N ALA A 161 -4.50 11.45 2.63
CA ALA A 161 -3.68 11.72 1.44
C ALA A 161 -4.17 12.96 0.68
N PHE A 162 -5.50 13.20 0.68
CA PHE A 162 -6.16 14.31 0.01
C PHE A 162 -6.92 15.16 1.02
N ALA A 163 -6.99 16.48 0.78
CA ALA A 163 -7.89 17.33 1.52
C ALA A 163 -9.36 16.97 1.21
N LEU A 164 -10.24 17.12 2.21
CA LEU A 164 -11.68 17.04 2.00
C LEU A 164 -12.14 18.16 1.06
N TYR A 165 -13.22 17.93 0.32
CA TYR A 165 -13.82 18.98 -0.52
C TYR A 165 -14.29 20.16 0.35
N GLY A 166 -14.00 21.38 -0.05
CA GLY A 166 -14.16 22.59 0.80
C GLY A 166 -12.90 22.98 1.56
N TYR A 167 -11.84 22.16 1.49
CA TYR A 167 -10.56 22.46 2.09
C TYR A 167 -9.41 22.23 1.12
N ARG A 168 -8.29 22.92 1.36
CA ARG A 168 -7.00 22.70 0.73
C ARG A 168 -5.94 22.45 1.78
N LYS A 169 -4.89 21.72 1.43
CA LYS A 169 -3.74 21.54 2.35
C LYS A 169 -2.98 22.85 2.48
N ASP A 170 -2.60 23.18 3.71
CA ASP A 170 -1.72 24.30 3.99
C ASP A 170 -0.31 23.98 3.43
N PRO A 171 0.25 24.81 2.52
CA PRO A 171 1.58 24.59 1.98
C PRO A 171 2.67 24.77 3.02
N ASP A 172 2.47 25.63 4.02
CA ASP A 172 3.47 25.99 5.01
C ASP A 172 3.44 25.09 6.25
N ARG A 173 2.27 24.50 6.56
CA ARG A 173 2.07 23.68 7.76
C ARG A 173 1.54 22.30 7.42
N LYS A 174 2.43 21.32 7.48
CA LYS A 174 2.09 19.92 7.18
C LYS A 174 1.02 19.39 8.17
N GLY A 175 -0.08 18.89 7.60
CA GLY A 175 -1.20 18.34 8.39
C GLY A 175 -2.27 19.36 8.72
N HIS A 176 -2.12 20.64 8.38
CA HIS A 176 -3.16 21.64 8.49
C HIS A 176 -3.97 21.77 7.20
N LEU A 177 -5.23 22.14 7.35
CA LEU A 177 -6.15 22.43 6.25
C LEU A 177 -6.53 23.89 6.29
N LEU A 178 -6.56 24.52 5.14
CA LEU A 178 -7.12 25.87 4.91
C LEU A 178 -8.47 25.70 4.21
N ILE A 179 -9.39 26.63 4.48
CA ILE A 179 -10.67 26.66 3.79
C ILE A 179 -10.44 27.07 2.34
N ASP A 180 -11.05 26.34 1.43
CA ASP A 180 -11.17 26.66 0.01
C ASP A 180 -12.55 27.27 -0.20
N GLU A 181 -12.64 28.60 -0.22
CA GLU A 181 -13.92 29.33 -0.13
C GLU A 181 -14.88 28.99 -1.28
N GLU A 182 -14.36 28.73 -2.48
CA GLU A 182 -15.18 28.32 -3.61
C GLU A 182 -15.86 26.97 -3.37
N ALA A 183 -15.08 25.97 -3.03
CA ALA A 183 -15.58 24.64 -2.71
C ALA A 183 -16.38 24.62 -1.40
N ALA A 184 -15.98 25.43 -0.41
CA ALA A 184 -16.66 25.56 0.87
C ALA A 184 -18.07 26.13 0.76
N ALA A 185 -18.29 27.09 -0.16
CA ALA A 185 -19.61 27.59 -0.43
C ALA A 185 -20.60 26.52 -0.89
N VAL A 186 -20.13 25.61 -1.73
CA VAL A 186 -20.94 24.46 -2.19
C VAL A 186 -21.23 23.49 -1.04
N VAL A 187 -20.26 23.23 -0.16
CA VAL A 187 -20.47 22.39 1.03
C VAL A 187 -21.55 23.02 1.93
N ARG A 188 -21.44 24.31 2.25
CA ARG A 188 -22.42 25.05 3.06
C ARG A 188 -23.82 24.96 2.44
N GLU A 189 -23.92 25.08 1.11
CA GLU A 189 -25.20 24.98 0.40
C GLU A 189 -25.80 23.56 0.51
N VAL A 190 -24.99 22.51 0.40
CA VAL A 190 -25.45 21.12 0.58
C VAL A 190 -26.07 20.94 1.98
N PHE A 191 -25.39 21.40 3.03
CA PHE A 191 -25.92 21.32 4.40
C PHE A 191 -27.18 22.17 4.59
N ASN A 192 -27.24 23.38 4.03
CA ASN A 192 -28.43 24.25 4.10
C ASN A 192 -29.63 23.60 3.41
N LEU A 193 -29.47 23.05 2.21
CA LEU A 193 -30.55 22.36 1.50
C LEU A 193 -31.02 21.13 2.28
N PHE A 194 -30.08 20.39 2.88
CA PHE A 194 -30.42 19.24 3.72
C PHE A 194 -31.21 19.65 4.96
N ALA A 195 -30.80 20.73 5.65
CA ALA A 195 -31.53 21.29 6.81
C ALA A 195 -32.93 21.81 6.43
N GLN A 196 -33.13 22.25 5.19
CA GLN A 196 -34.46 22.63 4.64
C GLN A 196 -35.32 21.40 4.28
N GLY A 197 -34.85 20.18 4.48
CA GLY A 197 -35.59 18.94 4.24
C GLY A 197 -35.44 18.35 2.83
N TYR A 198 -34.54 18.89 2.01
CA TYR A 198 -34.29 18.28 0.69
C TYR A 198 -33.58 16.94 0.81
N GLY A 199 -34.09 15.92 0.13
CA GLY A 199 -33.42 14.61 0.08
C GLY A 199 -32.10 14.64 -0.71
N LYS A 200 -31.17 13.76 -0.37
CA LYS A 200 -29.83 13.68 -0.97
C LYS A 200 -29.83 13.65 -2.51
N THR A 201 -30.79 12.94 -3.11
CA THR A 201 -30.96 12.90 -4.58
C THR A 201 -31.45 14.24 -5.16
N SER A 202 -32.33 14.93 -4.45
CA SER A 202 -32.82 16.25 -4.85
C SER A 202 -31.72 17.30 -4.80
N ILE A 203 -30.90 17.26 -3.75
CA ILE A 203 -29.73 18.14 -3.61
C ILE A 203 -28.76 17.90 -4.79
N ALA A 204 -28.42 16.66 -5.09
CA ALA A 204 -27.57 16.34 -6.24
C ALA A 204 -28.14 16.89 -7.57
N ARG A 205 -29.47 16.79 -7.77
CA ARG A 205 -30.14 17.33 -8.95
C ARG A 205 -30.06 18.86 -9.01
N ILE A 206 -30.27 19.55 -7.89
CA ILE A 206 -30.17 21.03 -7.80
C ILE A 206 -28.77 21.48 -8.21
N LEU A 207 -27.73 20.88 -7.63
CA LEU A 207 -26.33 21.22 -7.94
C LEU A 207 -26.01 20.97 -9.43
N ASN A 208 -26.49 19.87 -9.98
CA ASN A 208 -26.31 19.54 -11.40
C ASN A 208 -27.03 20.52 -12.32
N THR A 209 -28.27 20.95 -12.00
CA THR A 209 -29.02 21.91 -12.78
C THR A 209 -28.34 23.30 -12.79
N ARG A 210 -27.62 23.61 -11.72
CA ARG A 210 -26.84 24.88 -11.63
C ARG A 210 -25.45 24.75 -12.26
N GLY A 211 -25.07 23.59 -12.79
CA GLY A 211 -23.77 23.39 -13.41
C GLY A 211 -22.60 23.35 -12.44
N ILE A 212 -22.85 23.14 -11.14
CA ILE A 212 -21.80 23.10 -10.13
C ILE A 212 -21.00 21.79 -10.28
N PRO A 213 -19.66 21.85 -10.48
CA PRO A 213 -18.85 20.65 -10.66
C PRO A 213 -18.81 19.80 -9.39
N ASN A 214 -18.83 18.50 -9.53
CA ASN A 214 -18.64 17.59 -8.40
C ASN A 214 -17.19 17.65 -7.87
N PRO A 215 -16.88 17.10 -6.68
CA PRO A 215 -15.55 17.21 -6.08
C PRO A 215 -14.40 16.68 -6.95
N THR A 216 -14.65 15.67 -7.77
CA THR A 216 -13.62 15.12 -8.69
C THR A 216 -13.37 16.08 -9.84
N GLU A 217 -14.42 16.59 -10.45
CA GLU A 217 -14.33 17.54 -11.56
C GLU A 217 -13.73 18.87 -11.11
N TYR A 218 -14.13 19.38 -9.93
CA TYR A 218 -13.52 20.53 -9.32
C TYR A 218 -12.01 20.38 -9.17
N LYS A 219 -11.55 19.27 -8.61
CA LYS A 219 -10.11 18.98 -8.47
C LYS A 219 -9.40 18.90 -9.82
N ARG A 220 -10.06 18.34 -10.84
CA ARG A 220 -9.52 18.27 -12.20
C ARG A 220 -9.33 19.64 -12.82
N GLN A 221 -10.32 20.52 -12.69
CA GLN A 221 -10.29 21.88 -13.22
C GLN A 221 -9.19 22.74 -12.56
N HIS A 222 -8.91 22.50 -11.27
CA HIS A 222 -7.91 23.25 -10.51
C HIS A 222 -6.52 22.57 -10.52
N GLY A 223 -6.30 21.52 -11.32
CA GLY A 223 -5.02 20.80 -11.39
C GLY A 223 -4.61 20.13 -10.09
N LEU A 224 -5.55 19.88 -9.18
CA LEU A 224 -5.30 19.25 -7.90
C LEU A 224 -5.21 17.72 -8.06
N ARG A 225 -4.39 17.07 -7.22
CA ARG A 225 -4.32 15.60 -7.19
C ARG A 225 -5.64 15.00 -6.73
N TYR A 226 -6.17 14.04 -7.48
CA TYR A 226 -7.36 13.27 -7.13
C TYR A 226 -7.17 11.80 -7.49
N LYS A 227 -7.91 10.93 -6.79
CA LYS A 227 -7.94 9.51 -7.13
C LYS A 227 -8.86 9.34 -8.34
N GLN A 228 -8.30 8.95 -9.48
CA GLN A 228 -9.07 8.71 -10.68
C GLN A 228 -10.03 7.54 -10.46
N ALA A 229 -11.32 7.77 -10.70
CA ALA A 229 -12.30 6.70 -10.64
C ALA A 229 -12.12 5.77 -11.86
N VAL A 230 -12.22 4.45 -11.61
CA VAL A 230 -12.07 3.42 -12.66
C VAL A 230 -13.20 3.48 -13.68
N SER A 231 -14.36 4.03 -13.35
CA SER A 231 -15.48 4.23 -14.27
C SER A 231 -15.45 5.65 -14.83
N LYS A 232 -15.51 5.74 -16.16
CA LYS A 232 -15.57 7.00 -16.89
C LYS A 232 -16.59 7.97 -16.29
N ASN A 233 -16.06 8.97 -15.64
CA ASN A 233 -16.49 10.36 -15.64
C ASN A 233 -17.98 10.65 -15.62
N SER A 234 -18.55 10.65 -14.45
CA SER A 234 -19.65 11.55 -14.24
C SER A 234 -19.08 12.87 -13.65
N THR A 235 -19.14 13.93 -14.40
CA THR A 235 -18.90 15.31 -13.90
C THR A 235 -20.03 15.76 -12.97
N LEU A 236 -21.06 14.95 -12.84
CA LEU A 236 -22.30 15.22 -12.13
C LEU A 236 -22.24 14.75 -10.68
N TRP A 237 -22.90 15.47 -9.82
CA TRP A 237 -23.17 15.04 -8.46
C TRP A 237 -24.06 13.83 -8.45
N LYS A 238 -23.74 12.89 -7.57
CA LYS A 238 -24.51 11.66 -7.33
C LYS A 238 -24.92 11.57 -5.87
N TYR A 239 -25.95 10.78 -5.58
CA TYR A 239 -26.42 10.50 -4.23
C TYR A 239 -25.28 10.20 -3.26
N PHE A 240 -24.36 9.31 -3.64
CA PHE A 240 -23.26 8.88 -2.77
C PHE A 240 -22.32 10.04 -2.38
N ALA A 241 -22.03 10.97 -3.29
CA ALA A 241 -21.18 12.10 -2.97
C ALA A 241 -21.81 13.05 -1.94
N ILE A 242 -23.14 13.23 -1.99
CA ILE A 242 -23.89 14.01 -1.01
C ILE A 242 -23.99 13.23 0.31
N ALA A 243 -24.25 11.91 0.25
CA ALA A 243 -24.32 11.06 1.44
C ALA A 243 -23.00 11.07 2.21
N ASP A 244 -21.89 10.80 1.55
CA ASP A 244 -20.55 10.81 2.15
C ASP A 244 -20.21 12.16 2.78
N MET A 245 -20.62 13.26 2.15
CA MET A 245 -20.39 14.60 2.66
C MET A 245 -21.20 14.87 3.95
N LEU A 246 -22.46 14.50 3.98
CA LEU A 246 -23.34 14.68 5.13
C LEU A 246 -22.97 13.73 6.30
N GLU A 247 -22.57 12.51 6.01
CA GLU A 247 -22.12 11.52 7.00
C GLU A 247 -20.78 11.88 7.62
N ASN A 248 -19.91 12.55 6.88
CA ASN A 248 -18.61 13.02 7.38
C ASN A 248 -18.70 14.39 8.09
N HIS A 249 -19.79 14.63 8.82
CA HIS A 249 -20.03 15.88 9.55
C HIS A 249 -18.86 16.24 10.49
N LYS A 250 -18.21 15.26 11.12
CA LYS A 250 -17.04 15.48 12.00
C LYS A 250 -15.83 16.09 11.26
N GLY A 251 -15.68 15.80 9.97
CA GLY A 251 -14.64 16.38 9.13
C GLY A 251 -14.96 17.81 8.68
N TYR A 252 -16.25 18.18 8.67
CA TYR A 252 -16.74 19.50 8.28
C TYR A 252 -17.19 20.37 9.45
N ALA A 253 -17.48 19.76 10.58
CA ALA A 253 -18.12 20.42 11.74
C ALA A 253 -17.25 21.47 12.42
N THR A 254 -15.92 21.32 12.39
CA THR A 254 -15.04 22.13 13.26
C THR A 254 -14.76 23.55 12.75
N SER A 255 -15.02 23.85 11.49
CA SER A 255 -14.77 25.22 10.98
C SER A 255 -15.68 25.68 9.84
N LEU A 256 -16.39 24.80 9.16
CA LEU A 256 -17.23 25.15 8.01
C LEU A 256 -18.73 25.23 8.30
N VAL A 257 -19.23 24.42 9.23
CA VAL A 257 -20.67 24.21 9.44
C VAL A 257 -21.15 24.75 10.78
N ILE A 258 -20.40 24.58 11.88
CA ILE A 258 -20.85 24.97 13.22
C ILE A 258 -20.96 26.49 13.39
N THR A 259 -20.11 27.25 12.76
CA THR A 259 -20.15 28.73 12.86
C THR A 259 -21.34 29.35 12.10
N PHE A 260 -22.01 28.60 11.22
CA PHE A 260 -23.01 29.21 10.31
C PHE A 260 -24.46 28.78 10.55
N ILE A 261 -24.73 27.61 11.17
CA ILE A 261 -26.09 27.04 11.24
C ILE A 261 -26.69 27.11 12.65
N GLY A 262 -25.91 27.41 13.70
CA GLY A 262 -26.41 27.42 15.08
C GLY A 262 -27.00 26.07 15.55
N ILE A 263 -26.71 25.00 14.81
CA ILE A 263 -27.18 23.65 15.13
C ILE A 263 -26.11 23.00 16.01
N GLU A 264 -26.44 22.68 17.25
CA GLU A 264 -25.56 21.89 18.11
C GLU A 264 -25.39 20.48 17.53
N ALA A 265 -24.22 19.88 17.74
CA ALA A 265 -23.86 18.55 17.21
C ALA A 265 -24.82 17.43 17.66
N SER A 266 -25.69 17.68 18.63
CA SER A 266 -26.76 16.81 19.14
C SER A 266 -27.93 16.67 18.16
N ASP A 267 -28.17 17.63 17.27
CA ASP A 267 -29.36 17.67 16.40
C ASP A 267 -29.18 16.91 15.08
N ILE A 268 -27.97 16.41 14.81
CA ILE A 268 -27.63 15.69 13.55
C ILE A 268 -27.69 14.16 13.74
N SER A 269 -27.88 13.69 14.96
CA SER A 269 -27.89 12.23 15.31
C SER A 269 -29.30 11.63 15.45
N ALA A 270 -30.34 12.29 14.96
CA ALA A 270 -31.72 11.79 14.93
C ALA A 270 -32.11 11.22 13.55
#